data_fbf050ca3f54271f94135f38bf175900
#
_entry.id   fbf050ca3f54271f94135f38bf175900
#
_cell.length_a   1.000
_cell.length_b   1.000
_cell.length_c   1.000
_cell.angle_alpha   90.00
_cell.angle_beta   90.00
_cell.angle_gamma   90.00
#
_symmetry.space_group_name_H-M   'P 1'
#
loop_
_entity.id
_entity.type
_entity.pdbx_description
1 polymer ?
#
loop_
_entity_poly.entity_id
_entity_poly.type
_entity_poly.pdbx_seq_one_letter_code
_entity_poly.pdbx_strand_id
1 'polypeptide(L)'
;MSAHLTAATRSAALWRLAEQRYDVIVVGGGVPGAGVALDASSRGLRTALVERGDLAMGTSRWSSKLVHGGLRYLARGDIAVAWESARERHHLLTRIAPHLVRPVPFLVPLDAAT
;
A
#
# COMPACT_ATOMS: atom_id res chain seq x y z
N MET A 1 -18.82 11.71 -3.40
CA MET A 1 -18.68 11.66 -4.88
C MET A 1 -17.44 10.83 -5.19
N SER A 2 -17.60 9.65 -5.77
CA SER A 2 -16.49 8.81 -6.21
C SER A 2 -15.81 9.49 -7.40
N ALA A 3 -14.60 10.00 -7.21
CA ALA A 3 -13.81 10.58 -8.29
C ALA A 3 -13.17 9.43 -9.07
N HIS A 4 -13.84 8.94 -10.10
CA HIS A 4 -13.23 8.01 -11.04
C HIS A 4 -12.07 8.69 -11.76
N LEU A 5 -10.88 8.09 -11.68
CA LEU A 5 -9.72 8.52 -12.46
C LEU A 5 -9.90 8.03 -13.91
N THR A 6 -10.36 8.94 -14.76
CA THR A 6 -10.56 8.68 -16.19
C THR A 6 -9.90 9.79 -17.00
N ALA A 7 -9.67 9.55 -18.29
CA ALA A 7 -9.17 10.58 -19.18
C ALA A 7 -10.09 11.84 -19.18
N ALA A 8 -11.40 11.65 -19.09
CA ALA A 8 -12.37 12.74 -19.05
C ALA A 8 -12.26 13.59 -17.76
N THR A 9 -11.91 12.99 -16.62
CA THR A 9 -11.80 13.69 -15.33
C THR A 9 -10.40 14.25 -15.08
N ARG A 10 -9.42 13.93 -15.93
CA ARG A 10 -8.02 14.34 -15.77
C ARG A 10 -7.85 15.86 -15.75
N SER A 11 -8.43 16.57 -16.71
CA SER A 11 -8.31 18.04 -16.81
C SER A 11 -8.85 18.72 -15.55
N ALA A 12 -10.01 18.28 -15.07
CA ALA A 12 -10.59 18.79 -13.84
C ALA A 12 -9.73 18.46 -12.59
N ALA A 13 -9.07 17.31 -12.57
CA ALA A 13 -8.16 16.94 -11.49
C ALA A 13 -6.90 17.80 -11.49
N LEU A 14 -6.31 18.07 -12.65
CA LEU A 14 -5.15 18.96 -12.81
C LEU A 14 -5.49 20.40 -12.43
N TRP A 15 -6.65 20.88 -12.84
CA TRP A 15 -7.14 22.20 -12.43
C TRP A 15 -7.27 22.30 -10.91
N ARG A 16 -7.90 21.33 -10.27
CA ARG A 16 -8.00 21.29 -8.81
C ARG A 16 -6.63 21.28 -8.15
N LEU A 17 -5.68 20.52 -8.70
CA LEU A 17 -4.32 20.45 -8.17
C LEU A 17 -3.62 21.82 -8.20
N ALA A 18 -3.88 22.64 -9.23
CA ALA A 18 -3.31 23.98 -9.37
C ALA A 18 -3.97 25.02 -8.45
N GLU A 19 -5.29 24.94 -8.26
CA GLU A 19 -6.09 25.98 -7.59
C GLU A 19 -6.31 25.72 -6.09
N GLN A 20 -6.22 24.46 -5.66
CA GLN A 20 -6.54 24.09 -4.27
C GLN A 20 -5.26 23.98 -3.43
N ARG A 21 -5.39 24.28 -2.15
CA ARG A 21 -4.34 24.02 -1.17
C ARG A 21 -4.47 22.59 -0.65
N TYR A 22 -3.35 21.92 -0.58
CA TYR A 22 -3.20 20.59 0.00
C TYR A 22 -2.29 20.65 1.22
N ASP A 23 -2.59 19.80 2.20
CA ASP A 23 -1.77 19.65 3.39
C ASP A 23 -0.62 18.66 3.12
N VAL A 24 -0.89 17.68 2.23
CA VAL A 24 0.09 16.66 1.82
C VAL A 24 0.01 16.43 0.31
N ILE A 25 1.16 16.40 -0.35
CA ILE A 25 1.30 15.97 -1.74
C ILE A 25 2.17 14.72 -1.76
N VAL A 26 1.60 13.62 -2.24
CA VAL A 26 2.29 12.33 -2.38
C VAL A 26 2.73 12.17 -3.83
N VAL A 27 4.01 11.99 -4.06
CA VAL A 27 4.59 11.78 -5.39
C VAL A 27 4.91 10.30 -5.58
N GLY A 28 4.16 9.66 -6.47
CA GLY A 28 4.28 8.24 -6.80
C GLY A 28 3.13 7.41 -6.23
N GLY A 29 2.46 6.67 -7.12
CA GLY A 29 1.28 5.84 -6.84
C GLY A 29 1.60 4.36 -6.63
N GLY A 30 2.78 4.02 -6.10
CA GLY A 30 3.12 2.66 -5.64
C GLY A 30 2.51 2.34 -4.28
N VAL A 31 2.80 1.15 -3.73
CA VAL A 31 2.29 0.72 -2.41
C VAL A 31 2.60 1.73 -1.30
N PRO A 32 3.84 2.26 -1.18
CA PRO A 32 4.13 3.25 -0.14
C PRO A 32 3.32 4.54 -0.31
N GLY A 33 3.23 5.06 -1.54
CA GLY A 33 2.46 6.27 -1.81
C GLY A 33 0.97 6.11 -1.56
N ALA A 34 0.40 4.96 -1.92
CA ALA A 34 -0.99 4.62 -1.61
C ALA A 34 -1.23 4.56 -0.09
N GLY A 35 -0.29 3.97 0.66
CA GLY A 35 -0.34 3.91 2.12
C GLY A 35 -0.30 5.30 2.76
N VAL A 36 0.63 6.14 2.34
CA VAL A 36 0.75 7.53 2.84
C VAL A 36 -0.52 8.34 2.52
N ALA A 37 -1.02 8.22 1.28
CA ALA A 37 -2.23 8.95 0.88
C ALA A 37 -3.45 8.50 1.67
N LEU A 38 -3.59 7.20 1.93
CA LEU A 38 -4.68 6.64 2.73
C LEU A 38 -4.60 7.13 4.18
N ASP A 39 -3.43 7.02 4.81
CA ASP A 39 -3.25 7.43 6.20
C ASP A 39 -3.49 8.94 6.36
N ALA A 40 -2.88 9.78 5.54
CA ALA A 40 -3.08 11.22 5.58
C ALA A 40 -4.56 11.61 5.39
N SER A 41 -5.23 11.02 4.41
CA SER A 41 -6.66 11.29 4.16
C SER A 41 -7.54 10.81 5.30
N SER A 42 -7.23 9.67 5.92
CA SER A 42 -7.97 9.14 7.06
C SER A 42 -7.88 10.03 8.30
N ARG A 43 -6.82 10.83 8.40
CA ARG A 43 -6.62 11.86 9.45
C ARG A 43 -7.27 13.20 9.11
N GLY A 44 -8.01 13.30 8.01
CA GLY A 44 -8.68 14.52 7.59
C GLY A 44 -7.78 15.52 6.85
N LEU A 45 -6.54 15.15 6.51
CA LEU A 45 -5.65 16.01 5.74
C LEU A 45 -6.09 16.04 4.27
N ARG A 46 -6.08 17.22 3.66
CA ARG A 46 -6.32 17.37 2.23
C ARG A 46 -5.10 16.83 1.49
N THR A 47 -5.25 15.67 0.88
CA THR A 47 -4.16 14.94 0.28
C THR A 47 -4.31 14.87 -1.23
N ALA A 48 -3.25 15.20 -1.96
CA ALA A 48 -3.14 14.96 -3.39
C ALA A 48 -2.11 13.86 -3.64
N LEU A 49 -2.43 12.91 -4.53
CA LEU A 49 -1.49 11.91 -5.02
C LEU A 49 -1.28 12.15 -6.51
N VAL A 50 -0.02 12.28 -6.91
CA VAL A 50 0.38 12.43 -8.30
C VAL A 50 1.24 11.25 -8.75
N GLU A 51 0.90 10.68 -9.91
CA GLU A 51 1.61 9.56 -10.52
C GLU A 51 1.90 9.88 -11.98
N ARG A 52 3.13 9.63 -12.41
CA ARG A 52 3.58 9.90 -13.77
C ARG A 52 2.93 9.00 -14.81
N GLY A 53 2.71 7.75 -14.46
CA GLY A 53 2.15 6.74 -15.35
C GLY A 53 0.84 6.18 -14.80
N ASP A 54 0.80 4.87 -14.62
CA ASP A 54 -0.32 4.18 -14.00
C ASP A 54 0.00 3.79 -12.55
N LEU A 55 -1.01 3.62 -11.74
CA LEU A 55 -0.85 3.21 -10.35
C LEU A 55 -0.13 1.86 -10.26
N ALA A 56 0.76 1.75 -9.31
CA ALA A 56 1.57 0.56 -9.04
C ALA A 56 2.48 0.11 -10.21
N MET A 57 2.72 0.92 -11.24
CA MET A 57 3.44 0.52 -12.46
C MET A 57 4.93 0.22 -12.23
N GLY A 58 5.53 0.73 -11.16
CA GLY A 58 6.91 0.46 -10.77
C GLY A 58 7.08 -0.87 -10.02
N THR A 59 7.93 -0.89 -9.02
CA THR A 59 8.27 -2.06 -8.19
C THR A 59 7.03 -2.79 -7.63
N SER A 60 5.97 -2.06 -7.29
CA SER A 60 4.74 -2.65 -6.76
C SER A 60 4.09 -3.64 -7.72
N ARG A 61 4.12 -3.37 -9.02
CA ARG A 61 3.63 -4.31 -10.05
C ARG A 61 4.46 -5.58 -10.13
N TRP A 62 5.77 -5.46 -9.99
CA TRP A 62 6.73 -6.54 -10.19
C TRP A 62 7.09 -7.29 -8.90
N SER A 63 6.40 -7.00 -7.81
CA SER A 63 6.54 -7.74 -6.56
C SER A 63 5.80 -9.08 -6.60
N SER A 64 6.11 -9.98 -5.65
CA SER A 64 5.40 -11.26 -5.49
C SER A 64 3.92 -11.11 -5.09
N LYS A 65 3.47 -9.90 -4.75
CA LYS A 65 2.14 -9.60 -4.19
C LYS A 65 1.86 -10.28 -2.84
N LEU A 66 2.88 -10.84 -2.22
CA LEU A 66 2.76 -11.46 -0.90
C LEU A 66 2.95 -10.43 0.19
N VAL A 67 1.93 -10.26 1.03
CA VAL A 67 2.02 -9.48 2.25
C VAL A 67 2.44 -10.43 3.37
N HIS A 68 3.69 -10.36 3.82
CA HIS A 68 4.25 -11.29 4.79
C HIS A 68 4.67 -10.58 6.08
N GLY A 69 4.56 -11.28 7.21
CA GLY A 69 4.90 -10.77 8.54
C GLY A 69 6.35 -11.02 8.96
N GLY A 70 7.23 -11.34 8.00
CA GLY A 70 8.66 -11.34 8.24
C GLY A 70 9.23 -12.47 9.08
N LEU A 71 8.96 -13.74 8.75
CA LEU A 71 9.65 -14.89 9.36
C LEU A 71 11.19 -14.71 9.35
N ARG A 72 11.72 -14.02 8.34
CA ARG A 72 13.15 -13.67 8.24
C ARG A 72 13.61 -12.76 9.38
N TYR A 73 12.77 -11.85 9.86
CA TYR A 73 13.10 -10.96 10.97
C TYR A 73 13.13 -11.72 12.30
N LEU A 74 12.21 -12.67 12.49
CA LEU A 74 12.24 -13.57 13.66
C LEU A 74 13.53 -14.40 13.71
N ALA A 75 13.97 -14.93 12.57
CA ALA A 75 15.23 -15.68 12.49
C ALA A 75 16.47 -14.83 12.83
N ARG A 76 16.38 -13.50 12.71
CA ARG A 76 17.44 -12.54 13.07
C ARG A 76 17.30 -11.94 14.46
N GLY A 77 16.24 -12.28 15.19
CA GLY A 77 15.92 -11.70 16.50
C GLY A 77 15.24 -10.33 16.46
N ASP A 78 14.87 -9.84 15.28
CA ASP A 78 14.18 -8.54 15.09
C ASP A 78 12.67 -8.66 15.42
N ILE A 79 12.36 -8.97 16.66
CA ILE A 79 10.99 -9.23 17.13
C ILE A 79 10.07 -8.02 16.93
N ALA A 80 10.58 -6.80 17.18
CA ALA A 80 9.80 -5.58 17.03
C ALA A 80 9.32 -5.38 15.59
N VAL A 81 10.21 -5.55 14.61
CA VAL A 81 9.88 -5.43 13.18
C VAL A 81 8.91 -6.53 12.73
N ALA A 82 9.10 -7.76 13.23
CA ALA A 82 8.20 -8.87 12.93
C ALA A 82 6.79 -8.61 13.47
N TRP A 83 6.68 -8.06 14.67
CA TRP A 83 5.40 -7.70 15.30
C TRP A 83 4.70 -6.58 14.54
N GLU A 84 5.41 -5.50 14.20
CA GLU A 84 4.88 -4.40 13.41
C GLU A 84 4.36 -4.89 12.04
N SER A 85 5.16 -5.67 11.33
CA SER A 85 4.77 -6.26 10.05
C SER A 85 3.53 -7.16 10.16
N ALA A 86 3.42 -7.95 11.23
CA ALA A 86 2.25 -8.80 11.47
C ALA A 86 0.99 -7.98 11.75
N ARG A 87 1.13 -6.87 12.50
CA ARG A 87 0.05 -5.94 12.79
C ARG A 87 -0.44 -5.23 11.53
N GLU A 88 0.47 -4.71 10.70
CA GLU A 88 0.12 -4.05 9.45
C GLU A 88 -0.54 -5.03 8.45
N ARG A 89 -0.04 -6.26 8.37
CA ARG A 89 -0.71 -7.33 7.59
C ARG A 89 -2.13 -7.59 8.09
N HIS A 90 -2.34 -7.62 9.40
CA HIS A 90 -3.67 -7.78 9.99
C HIS A 90 -4.60 -6.63 9.59
N HIS A 91 -4.12 -5.39 9.61
CA HIS A 91 -4.91 -4.24 9.16
C HIS A 91 -5.27 -4.33 7.68
N LEU A 92 -4.35 -4.74 6.82
CA LEU A 92 -4.64 -4.97 5.40
C LEU A 92 -5.72 -6.04 5.20
N LEU A 93 -5.63 -7.14 5.94
CA LEU A 93 -6.56 -8.27 5.84
C LEU A 93 -7.96 -7.94 6.36
N THR A 94 -8.09 -7.13 7.42
CA THR A 94 -9.35 -6.94 8.14
C THR A 94 -10.03 -5.61 7.89
N ARG A 95 -9.29 -4.57 7.51
CA ARG A 95 -9.81 -3.19 7.45
C ARG A 95 -9.55 -2.49 6.13
N ILE A 96 -8.32 -2.55 5.62
CA ILE A 96 -7.90 -1.74 4.47
C ILE A 96 -8.33 -2.39 3.16
N ALA A 97 -8.02 -3.67 2.97
CA ALA A 97 -8.27 -4.38 1.72
C ALA A 97 -8.77 -5.82 1.93
N PRO A 98 -9.80 -6.06 2.76
CA PRO A 98 -10.27 -7.43 3.05
C PRO A 98 -10.81 -8.17 1.81
N HIS A 99 -11.19 -7.42 0.77
CA HIS A 99 -11.66 -7.98 -0.50
C HIS A 99 -10.52 -8.39 -1.45
N LEU A 100 -9.29 -7.92 -1.20
CA LEU A 100 -8.11 -8.21 -2.04
C LEU A 100 -7.13 -9.16 -1.36
N VAL A 101 -6.95 -9.05 -0.05
CA VAL A 101 -5.95 -9.81 0.71
C VAL A 101 -6.57 -11.10 1.23
N ARG A 102 -5.94 -12.23 0.91
CA ARG A 102 -6.38 -13.57 1.33
C ARG A 102 -5.21 -14.33 1.95
N PRO A 103 -5.45 -15.16 2.98
CA PRO A 103 -4.44 -16.09 3.49
C PRO A 103 -3.99 -17.06 2.39
N VAL A 104 -2.68 -17.28 2.29
CA VAL A 104 -2.10 -18.28 1.39
C VAL A 104 -1.32 -19.28 2.25
N PRO A 105 -1.68 -20.56 2.24
CA PRO A 105 -0.95 -21.58 2.96
C PRO A 105 0.39 -21.88 2.27
N PHE A 106 1.45 -22.08 3.07
CA PHE A 106 2.74 -22.52 2.59
C PHE A 106 3.00 -23.94 3.11
N LEU A 107 3.41 -24.82 2.21
CA LEU A 107 3.93 -26.14 2.56
C LEU A 107 5.45 -26.05 2.67
N VAL A 108 5.97 -26.38 3.83
CA VAL A 108 7.42 -26.48 4.06
C VAL A 108 7.75 -27.96 4.22
N PRO A 109 8.41 -28.58 3.22
CA PRO A 109 8.88 -29.96 3.39
C PRO A 109 9.97 -29.97 4.48
N LEU A 110 9.85 -30.87 5.41
CA LEU A 110 10.87 -31.14 6.43
C LEU A 110 11.68 -32.35 5.97
N ASP A 111 12.84 -32.12 5.41
CA ASP A 111 13.80 -33.18 5.09
C ASP A 111 14.56 -33.60 6.35
N ALA A 112 14.94 -34.88 6.43
CA ALA A 112 15.69 -35.41 7.55
C ALA A 112 17.11 -34.80 7.72
N ALA A 113 17.50 -33.89 6.82
CA ALA A 113 18.76 -33.15 6.82
C ALA A 113 18.65 -31.73 7.39
N THR A 114 17.49 -31.34 7.87
CA THR A 114 17.25 -30.09 8.62
C THR A 114 16.95 -30.43 10.08
#